data_3d42563ac961e30f4f3ecb87654d27aa
#
_entry.id   3d42563ac961e30f4f3ecb87654d27aa
#
_cell.length_a   1.000
_cell.length_b   1.000
_cell.length_c   1.000
_cell.angle_alpha   90.00
_cell.angle_beta   90.00
_cell.angle_gamma   90.00
#
_symmetry.space_group_name_H-M   'P 1'
#
loop_
_entity.id
_entity.type
_entity.pdbx_description
1 polymer ?
#
loop_
_entity_poly.entity_id
_entity_poly.type
_entity_poly.pdbx_seq_one_letter_code
_entity_poly.pdbx_strand_id
1 'polypeptide(L)'
;MQSSKLYVGNISYSATADELKELFTQYGEVKNVNLLEGRGYGFVEMSSAEEAAKAKNALNGATFKGRTLKVDEARQPGNRTK
;
A
#
# COMPACT_ATOMS: atom_id res chain seq x y z
N MET A 1 15.06 -7.37 7.37
CA MET A 1 14.27 -6.37 8.04
C MET A 1 12.98 -6.07 7.29
N GLN A 2 11.89 -6.04 8.01
CA GLN A 2 10.61 -5.81 7.38
C GLN A 2 10.36 -4.33 7.18
N SER A 3 9.62 -4.01 6.13
CA SER A 3 9.31 -2.63 5.82
C SER A 3 7.90 -2.30 6.28
N SER A 4 7.73 -1.12 6.82
CA SER A 4 6.39 -0.61 7.15
C SER A 4 5.76 0.11 5.97
N LYS A 5 6.46 0.18 4.86
CA LYS A 5 5.97 0.86 3.66
C LYS A 5 5.57 -0.17 2.62
N LEU A 6 4.39 0.04 2.04
CA LEU A 6 3.83 -0.90 1.08
C LEU A 6 3.68 -0.25 -0.28
N TYR A 7 3.96 -1.03 -1.31
CA TYR A 7 3.64 -0.68 -2.69
C TYR A 7 2.24 -1.19 -3.00
N VAL A 8 1.42 -0.33 -3.58
CA VAL A 8 0.06 -0.70 -3.96
C VAL A 8 -0.10 -0.39 -5.44
N GLY A 9 -0.36 -1.42 -6.21
CA GLY A 9 -0.51 -1.28 -7.65
C GLY A 9 -1.87 -1.67 -8.14
N ASN A 10 -2.11 -1.42 -9.42
CA ASN A 10 -3.36 -1.72 -10.08
C ASN A 10 -4.54 -0.99 -9.43
N ILE A 11 -4.30 0.25 -9.03
CA ILE A 11 -5.32 1.07 -8.39
C ILE A 11 -6.14 1.74 -9.49
N SER A 12 -7.45 1.83 -9.26
CA SER A 12 -8.32 2.54 -10.19
C SER A 12 -7.87 3.99 -10.30
N TYR A 13 -7.90 4.52 -11.50
CA TYR A 13 -7.52 5.92 -11.72
C TYR A 13 -8.46 6.89 -11.03
N SER A 14 -9.66 6.44 -10.67
CA SER A 14 -10.60 7.29 -9.97
C SER A 14 -10.41 7.26 -8.45
N ALA A 15 -9.52 6.42 -7.95
CA ALA A 15 -9.29 6.32 -6.52
C ALA A 15 -8.50 7.53 -6.02
N THR A 16 -8.76 7.91 -4.78
CA THR A 16 -8.09 9.03 -4.15
C THR A 16 -7.21 8.54 -3.02
N ALA A 17 -6.29 9.38 -2.58
CA ALA A 17 -5.43 9.06 -1.45
C ALA A 17 -6.24 8.80 -0.19
N ASP A 18 -7.30 9.58 0.02
CA ASP A 18 -8.16 9.40 1.19
C ASP A 18 -8.82 8.03 1.19
N GLU A 19 -9.30 7.60 0.01
CA GLU A 19 -9.93 6.29 -0.09
C GLU A 19 -8.93 5.18 0.19
N LEU A 20 -7.73 5.33 -0.32
CA LEU A 20 -6.70 4.33 -0.09
C LEU A 20 -6.32 4.29 1.39
N LYS A 21 -6.21 5.45 2.01
CA LYS A 21 -5.90 5.51 3.43
C LYS A 21 -6.97 4.82 4.25
N GLU A 22 -8.25 5.07 3.95
CA GLU A 22 -9.32 4.43 4.68
C GLU A 22 -9.28 2.92 4.55
N LEU A 23 -8.96 2.44 3.36
CA LEU A 23 -8.88 1.01 3.13
C LEU A 23 -7.81 0.38 4.01
N PHE A 24 -6.65 1.00 4.08
CA PHE A 24 -5.54 0.45 4.85
C PHE A 24 -5.70 0.69 6.35
N THR A 25 -6.44 1.72 6.74
CA THR A 25 -6.65 2.02 8.16
C THR A 25 -7.37 0.88 8.87
N GLN A 26 -8.12 0.07 8.13
CA GLN A 26 -8.81 -1.05 8.73
C GLN A 26 -7.86 -2.11 9.29
N TYR A 27 -6.61 -2.08 8.87
CA TYR A 27 -5.63 -3.10 9.27
C TYR A 27 -4.53 -2.55 10.14
N GLY A 28 -4.55 -1.24 10.41
CA GLY A 28 -3.56 -0.63 11.26
C GLY A 28 -3.51 0.86 11.02
N GLU A 29 -2.63 1.52 11.75
CA GLU A 29 -2.52 2.96 11.64
C GLU A 29 -1.70 3.32 10.41
N VAL A 30 -2.24 4.20 9.58
CA VAL A 30 -1.56 4.67 8.37
C VAL A 30 -0.85 5.97 8.70
N LYS A 31 0.46 5.98 8.52
CA LYS A 31 1.26 7.18 8.78
C LYS A 31 1.30 8.08 7.57
N ASN A 32 1.33 7.51 6.38
CA ASN A 32 1.47 8.31 5.18
C ASN A 32 0.92 7.55 3.99
N VAL A 33 0.35 8.28 3.05
CA VAL A 33 -0.14 7.73 1.78
C VAL A 33 0.38 8.61 0.66
N ASN A 34 1.01 7.98 -0.32
CA ASN A 34 1.51 8.68 -1.48
C ASN A 34 0.92 8.02 -2.72
N LEU A 35 -0.24 8.50 -3.15
CA LEU A 35 -0.90 7.96 -4.33
C LEU A 35 -0.51 8.77 -5.54
N LEU A 36 0.02 8.10 -6.55
CA LEU A 36 0.37 8.75 -7.81
C LEU A 36 -0.84 8.69 -8.71
N GLU A 37 -1.67 9.71 -8.61
CA GLU A 37 -2.93 9.77 -9.34
C GLU A 37 -2.67 9.78 -10.84
N GLY A 38 -3.51 9.05 -11.54
CA GLY A 38 -3.33 8.92 -12.98
C GLY A 38 -2.30 7.89 -13.37
N ARG A 39 -1.60 7.32 -12.42
CA ARG A 39 -0.62 6.28 -12.68
C ARG A 39 -1.08 4.91 -12.26
N GLY A 40 -2.07 4.83 -11.37
CA GLY A 40 -2.62 3.56 -10.95
C GLY A 40 -1.80 2.84 -9.90
N TYR A 41 -0.89 3.53 -9.23
CA TYR A 41 -0.13 2.92 -8.14
C TYR A 41 0.27 3.99 -7.12
N GLY A 42 0.69 3.51 -5.96
CA GLY A 42 1.13 4.41 -4.91
C GLY A 42 1.78 3.64 -3.79
N PHE A 43 2.06 4.36 -2.71
CA PHE A 43 2.72 3.79 -1.54
C PHE A 43 1.94 4.14 -0.30
N VAL A 44 1.87 3.20 0.63
CA VAL A 44 1.22 3.41 1.93
C VAL A 44 2.21 3.05 3.01
N GLU A 45 2.43 3.97 3.94
CA GLU A 45 3.30 3.71 5.07
C GLU A 45 2.47 3.50 6.31
N MET A 46 2.63 2.35 6.95
CA MET A 46 1.94 2.01 8.18
C MET A 46 2.81 2.35 9.38
N SER A 47 2.23 2.30 10.56
CA SER A 47 2.97 2.68 11.77
C SER A 47 3.96 1.59 12.20
N SER A 48 3.75 0.36 11.77
CA SER A 48 4.67 -0.71 12.13
C SER A 48 4.73 -1.73 11.00
N ALA A 49 5.80 -2.54 11.02
CA ALA A 49 5.96 -3.59 10.01
C ALA A 49 4.88 -4.66 10.17
N GLU A 50 4.44 -4.91 11.41
CA GLU A 50 3.39 -5.89 11.62
C GLU A 50 2.08 -5.47 10.99
N GLU A 51 1.73 -4.21 11.15
CA GLU A 51 0.50 -3.71 10.54
C GLU A 51 0.61 -3.71 9.03
N ALA A 52 1.78 -3.37 8.53
CA ALA A 52 2.01 -3.41 7.08
C ALA A 52 1.85 -4.83 6.55
N ALA A 53 2.37 -5.81 7.27
CA ALA A 53 2.23 -7.20 6.84
C ALA A 53 0.78 -7.65 6.85
N LYS A 54 0.02 -7.24 7.85
CA LYS A 54 -1.39 -7.57 7.91
C LYS A 54 -2.14 -6.96 6.73
N ALA A 55 -1.89 -5.69 6.45
CA ALA A 55 -2.57 -5.02 5.35
C ALA A 55 -2.19 -5.66 4.03
N LYS A 56 -0.92 -5.98 3.85
CA LYS A 56 -0.47 -6.62 2.63
C LYS A 56 -1.19 -7.95 2.42
N ASN A 57 -1.22 -8.78 3.45
CA ASN A 57 -1.83 -10.10 3.32
C ASN A 57 -3.33 -10.01 3.07
N ALA A 58 -3.98 -9.03 3.67
CA ALA A 58 -5.42 -8.89 3.53
C ALA A 58 -5.81 -8.24 2.20
N LEU A 59 -5.02 -7.30 1.73
CA LEU A 59 -5.42 -6.48 0.59
C LEU A 59 -4.78 -6.90 -0.72
N ASN A 60 -3.74 -7.71 -0.68
CA ASN A 60 -3.17 -8.22 -1.92
C ASN A 60 -4.17 -9.17 -2.57
N GLY A 61 -4.64 -8.80 -3.74
CA GLY A 61 -5.67 -9.56 -4.44
C GLY A 61 -7.08 -9.12 -4.11
N ALA A 62 -7.24 -8.11 -3.25
CA ALA A 62 -8.56 -7.61 -2.91
C ALA A 62 -9.12 -6.74 -4.02
N THR A 63 -10.43 -6.74 -4.17
CA THR A 63 -11.08 -5.90 -5.16
C THR A 63 -11.37 -4.52 -4.58
N PHE A 64 -10.90 -3.50 -5.27
CA PHE A 64 -11.10 -2.13 -4.86
C PHE A 64 -11.47 -1.32 -6.09
N LYS A 65 -12.67 -0.73 -6.06
CA LYS A 65 -13.21 0.04 -7.18
C LYS A 65 -13.17 -0.76 -8.49
N GLY A 66 -13.47 -2.04 -8.39
CA GLY A 66 -13.54 -2.89 -9.57
C GLY A 66 -12.22 -3.42 -10.07
N ARG A 67 -11.13 -3.17 -9.38
CA ARG A 67 -9.81 -3.65 -9.79
C ARG A 67 -9.18 -4.46 -8.68
N THR A 68 -8.42 -5.46 -9.07
CA THR A 68 -7.71 -6.30 -8.10
C THR A 68 -6.42 -5.63 -7.71
N LEU A 69 -6.30 -5.30 -6.44
CA LEU A 69 -5.12 -4.60 -5.93
C LEU A 69 -3.93 -5.53 -5.86
N LYS A 70 -2.77 -4.95 -6.09
CA LYS A 70 -1.51 -5.64 -5.90
C LYS A 70 -0.76 -4.92 -4.80
N VAL A 71 -0.54 -5.62 -3.68
CA VAL A 71 0.11 -5.02 -2.51
C VAL A 71 1.35 -5.82 -2.19
N ASP A 72 2.46 -5.13 -2.04
CA ASP A 72 3.73 -5.77 -1.73
C ASP A 72 4.54 -4.82 -0.87
N GLU A 73 5.61 -5.34 -0.28
CA GLU A 73 6.50 -4.50 0.50
C GLU A 73 7.25 -3.56 -0.43
N ALA A 74 7.28 -2.29 -0.04
CA ALA A 74 8.05 -1.32 -0.80
C ALA A 74 9.47 -1.34 -0.29
N ARG A 75 10.39 -1.70 -1.16
CA ARG A 75 11.79 -1.76 -0.80
C ARG A 75 12.48 -0.49 -1.23
N GLN A 76 13.45 -0.09 -0.43
CA GLN A 76 14.21 1.10 -0.78
C GLN A 76 15.23 0.74 -1.83
N PRO A 77 15.27 1.49 -2.93
CA PRO A 77 16.27 1.23 -3.94
C PRO A 77 17.67 1.52 -3.39
N GLY A 78 18.63 0.75 -3.84
CA GLY A 78 20.00 0.92 -3.43
C GLY A 78 20.34 0.33 -2.08
N ASN A 79 19.41 -0.30 -1.51
CA ASN A 79 19.60 -0.89 -0.22
C ASN A 79 19.94 -2.35 -0.39
N ARG A 80 20.95 -2.68 -0.78
CA ARG A 80 21.20 -3.95 -1.10
C ARG A 80 22.22 -4.50 -0.60
N THR A 81 22.39 -4.85 -0.19
CA THR A 81 23.21 -5.23 0.07
C THR A 81 23.70 -6.11 -0.08
N LYS A 82 24.07 -6.17 -0.19
CA LYS A 82 24.44 -6.92 -0.48
C LYS A 82 24.74 -7.22 -0.31
#